data_441efed5cf1c973de43f114b2ef6bf4c
#
_entry.id   441efed5cf1c973de43f114b2ef6bf4c
#
_cell.length_a   1.000
_cell.length_b   1.000
_cell.length_c   1.000
_cell.angle_alpha   90.00
_cell.angle_beta   90.00
_cell.angle_gamma   90.00
#
_symmetry.space_group_name_H-M   'P 1'
#
loop_
_entity.id
_entity.type
_entity.pdbx_description
1 polymer ?
#
loop_
_entity_poly.entity_id
_entity_poly.type
_entity_poly.pdbx_seq_one_letter_code
_entity_poly.pdbx_strand_id
1 'polypeptide(L)'
;MSETFTIKNFNKVNDVRFEREPLYASEGGSLTSGTLAKKLGASVDTLPPGKRSTPFHFHHVQEEMFIILKGNGTLRIAERTIAIEEGDVITIPPGKSWPHQIIN
;
A
#
# COMPACT_ATOMS: atom_id res chain seq x y z
N MET A 1 -28.08 -0.28 -6.10
CA MET A 1 -26.84 -1.08 -6.25
C MET A 1 -26.30 -0.89 -7.66
N SER A 2 -25.03 -0.65 -7.77
CA SER A 2 -24.41 -0.55 -9.08
C SER A 2 -24.09 -1.93 -9.62
N GLU A 3 -24.48 -2.22 -10.86
CA GLU A 3 -24.21 -3.48 -11.54
C GLU A 3 -23.17 -3.33 -12.64
N THR A 4 -22.63 -2.14 -12.83
CA THR A 4 -21.73 -1.85 -13.94
C THR A 4 -20.34 -1.45 -13.45
N PHE A 5 -20.22 -0.27 -12.95
CA PHE A 5 -18.94 0.25 -12.50
C PHE A 5 -19.10 1.01 -11.18
N THR A 6 -17.98 1.22 -10.51
CA THR A 6 -17.95 1.95 -9.25
C THR A 6 -16.92 3.07 -9.33
N ILE A 7 -17.30 4.23 -8.82
CA ILE A 7 -16.40 5.36 -8.68
C ILE A 7 -16.15 5.56 -7.18
N LYS A 8 -14.89 5.52 -6.78
CA LYS A 8 -14.48 5.86 -5.42
C LYS A 8 -13.46 6.98 -5.47
N ASN A 9 -13.46 7.81 -4.45
CA ASN A 9 -12.47 8.86 -4.31
C ASN A 9 -11.52 8.46 -3.18
N PHE A 10 -10.24 8.29 -3.48
CA PHE A 10 -9.29 7.81 -2.47
C PHE A 10 -9.09 8.80 -1.31
N ASN A 11 -9.43 10.06 -1.49
CA ASN A 11 -9.39 11.03 -0.40
C ASN A 11 -10.53 10.84 0.60
N LYS A 12 -11.52 10.04 0.26
CA LYS A 12 -12.72 9.81 1.07
C LYS A 12 -12.80 8.38 1.60
N VAL A 13 -11.79 7.57 1.34
CA VAL A 13 -11.72 6.19 1.82
C VAL A 13 -10.79 6.17 3.03
N ASN A 14 -11.38 6.07 4.20
CA ASN A 14 -10.64 6.09 5.46
C ASN A 14 -11.38 5.20 6.47
N ASP A 15 -11.73 4.00 6.02
CA ASP A 15 -12.64 3.12 6.73
C ASP A 15 -11.94 2.25 7.77
N VAL A 16 -10.64 2.07 7.65
CA VAL A 16 -9.89 1.15 8.49
C VAL A 16 -8.69 1.86 9.07
N ARG A 17 -8.54 1.71 10.38
CA ARG A 17 -7.32 2.12 11.07
C ARG A 17 -6.65 0.87 11.60
N PHE A 18 -5.45 0.62 11.12
CA PHE A 18 -4.63 -0.49 11.58
C PHE A 18 -3.53 0.03 12.49
N GLU A 19 -3.41 -0.56 13.68
CA GLU A 19 -2.33 -0.25 14.62
C GLU A 19 -1.76 -1.53 15.18
N ARG A 20 -0.44 -1.59 15.21
CA ARG A 20 0.29 -2.61 15.95
C ARG A 20 1.55 -1.95 16.49
N GLU A 21 1.40 -1.38 17.66
CA GLU A 21 2.46 -0.65 18.31
C GLU A 21 3.68 -1.55 18.61
N PRO A 22 4.89 -0.98 18.59
CA PRO A 22 5.18 0.44 18.33
C PRO A 22 5.45 0.76 16.86
N LEU A 23 5.56 -0.23 15.98
CA LEU A 23 6.12 -0.02 14.64
C LEU A 23 5.08 0.20 13.54
N TYR A 24 3.91 -0.42 13.65
CA TYR A 24 2.97 -0.47 12.53
C TYR A 24 1.73 0.36 12.80
N ALA A 25 1.38 1.21 11.87
CA ALA A 25 0.10 1.91 11.87
C ALA A 25 -0.20 2.43 10.48
N SER A 26 -1.47 2.38 10.10
CA SER A 26 -1.94 2.97 8.86
C SER A 26 -3.42 3.29 8.95
N GLU A 27 -3.86 4.26 8.16
CA GLU A 27 -5.26 4.56 7.96
C GLU A 27 -5.55 4.50 6.47
N GLY A 28 -6.71 3.98 6.10
CA GLY A 28 -7.07 3.89 4.70
C GLY A 28 -8.17 2.89 4.45
N GLY A 29 -8.15 2.29 3.31
CA GLY A 29 -9.13 1.28 2.97
C GLY A 29 -9.00 0.78 1.55
N SER A 30 -9.74 -0.27 1.26
CA SER A 30 -9.78 -0.88 -0.06
C SER A 30 -10.53 0.02 -1.05
N LEU A 31 -9.99 0.13 -2.24
CA LEU A 31 -10.64 0.82 -3.36
C LEU A 31 -11.41 -0.14 -4.25
N THR A 32 -11.23 -1.45 -4.09
CA THR A 32 -11.83 -2.46 -4.95
C THR A 32 -12.84 -3.35 -4.26
N SER A 33 -12.78 -3.43 -2.95
CA SER A 33 -13.72 -4.24 -2.17
C SER A 33 -15.14 -3.71 -2.33
N GLY A 34 -16.10 -4.61 -2.54
CA GLY A 34 -17.50 -4.24 -2.74
C GLY A 34 -17.81 -3.75 -4.15
N THR A 35 -16.87 -3.85 -5.06
CA THR A 35 -17.05 -3.48 -6.47
C THR A 35 -17.12 -4.73 -7.33
N LEU A 36 -17.26 -4.56 -8.65
CA LEU A 36 -17.25 -5.67 -9.60
C LEU A 36 -15.85 -6.13 -9.98
N ALA A 37 -14.81 -5.49 -9.46
CA ALA A 37 -13.44 -5.91 -9.73
C ALA A 37 -13.19 -7.31 -9.17
N LYS A 38 -12.65 -8.22 -9.99
CA LYS A 38 -12.40 -9.60 -9.60
C LYS A 38 -10.92 -9.96 -9.54
N LYS A 39 -10.11 -9.31 -10.36
CA LYS A 39 -8.68 -9.66 -10.49
C LYS A 39 -7.75 -8.55 -10.05
N LEU A 40 -8.28 -7.37 -9.87
CA LEU A 40 -7.50 -6.20 -9.47
C LEU A 40 -7.82 -5.87 -8.01
N GLY A 41 -6.79 -5.71 -7.20
CA GLY A 41 -6.91 -5.22 -5.84
C GLY A 41 -6.16 -3.90 -5.70
N ALA A 42 -6.77 -2.94 -5.05
CA ALA A 42 -6.13 -1.67 -4.76
C ALA A 42 -6.61 -1.13 -3.41
N SER A 43 -5.73 -0.45 -2.71
CA SER A 43 -6.05 0.23 -1.46
C SER A 43 -5.29 1.55 -1.39
N VAL A 44 -5.76 2.43 -0.54
CA VAL A 44 -5.04 3.64 -0.18
C VAL A 44 -4.73 3.59 1.30
N ASP A 45 -3.50 3.97 1.65
CA ASP A 45 -3.04 3.93 3.03
C ASP A 45 -2.27 5.20 3.37
N THR A 46 -2.47 5.70 4.57
CA THR A 46 -1.71 6.81 5.11
C THR A 46 -0.92 6.32 6.31
N LEU A 47 0.37 6.54 6.29
CA LEU A 47 1.27 6.12 7.37
C LEU A 47 1.62 7.32 8.25
N PRO A 48 1.32 7.27 9.55
CA PRO A 48 1.79 8.30 10.48
C PRO A 48 3.32 8.36 10.52
N PRO A 49 3.89 9.50 10.92
CA PRO A 49 5.34 9.62 11.04
C PRO A 49 5.95 8.54 11.94
N GLY A 50 7.05 7.97 11.48
CA GLY A 50 7.78 6.95 12.22
C GLY A 50 7.20 5.55 12.12
N LYS A 51 6.09 5.36 11.43
CA LYS A 51 5.42 4.07 11.34
C LYS A 51 5.72 3.36 10.01
N ARG A 52 5.48 2.05 10.01
CA ARG A 52 5.69 1.16 8.87
C ARG A 52 4.37 0.63 8.36
N SER A 53 4.29 0.33 7.07
CA SER A 53 3.07 -0.15 6.44
C SER A 53 2.70 -1.55 6.90
N THR A 54 3.63 -2.45 6.84
CA THR A 54 3.44 -3.88 7.12
C THR A 54 4.76 -4.45 7.60
N PRO A 55 4.76 -5.65 8.17
CA PRO A 55 6.00 -6.40 8.36
C PRO A 55 6.72 -6.59 7.04
N PHE A 56 8.02 -6.77 7.10
CA PHE A 56 8.86 -7.02 5.93
C PHE A 56 8.46 -8.37 5.34
N HIS A 57 7.90 -8.36 4.13
CA HIS A 57 7.28 -9.56 3.54
C HIS A 57 7.39 -9.55 2.02
N PHE A 58 7.08 -10.69 1.41
CA PHE A 58 7.02 -10.82 -0.03
C PHE A 58 5.78 -11.61 -0.44
N HIS A 59 5.42 -11.52 -1.72
CA HIS A 59 4.32 -12.28 -2.30
C HIS A 59 4.86 -13.33 -3.25
N HIS A 60 4.29 -14.53 -3.22
CA HIS A 60 4.76 -15.64 -4.06
C HIS A 60 4.39 -15.47 -5.53
N VAL A 61 3.22 -14.95 -5.81
CA VAL A 61 2.64 -14.92 -7.16
C VAL A 61 2.26 -13.52 -7.62
N GLN A 62 1.81 -12.68 -6.70
CA GLN A 62 1.29 -11.35 -7.04
C GLN A 62 2.40 -10.34 -7.27
N GLU A 63 2.20 -9.55 -8.31
CA GLU A 63 2.95 -8.31 -8.47
C GLU A 63 2.27 -7.21 -7.68
N GLU A 64 3.05 -6.24 -7.23
CA GLU A 64 2.52 -5.08 -6.54
C GLU A 64 2.99 -3.79 -7.19
N MET A 65 2.15 -2.77 -7.09
CA MET A 65 2.51 -1.42 -7.50
C MET A 65 2.16 -0.47 -6.36
N PHE A 66 3.13 0.33 -5.95
CA PHE A 66 2.90 1.43 -5.02
C PHE A 66 3.04 2.74 -5.76
N ILE A 67 2.14 3.64 -5.50
CA ILE A 67 2.18 5.01 -6.03
C ILE A 67 2.20 5.93 -4.82
N ILE A 68 3.22 6.75 -4.72
CA ILE A 68 3.34 7.69 -3.62
C ILE A 68 2.57 8.95 -3.98
N LEU A 69 1.40 9.11 -3.36
CA LEU A 69 0.50 10.21 -3.66
C LEU A 69 0.91 11.49 -2.97
N LYS A 70 1.54 11.41 -1.80
CA LYS A 70 1.85 12.56 -0.98
C LYS A 70 2.98 12.25 -0.01
N GLY A 71 3.86 13.21 0.22
CA GLY A 71 4.91 13.07 1.20
C GLY A 71 6.12 12.30 0.71
N ASN A 72 6.93 11.87 1.65
CA ASN A 72 8.14 11.11 1.38
C ASN A 72 8.35 10.06 2.47
N GLY A 73 9.19 9.09 2.18
CA GLY A 73 9.47 8.02 3.12
C GLY A 73 10.65 7.19 2.64
N THR A 74 10.69 5.96 3.12
CA THR A 74 11.75 5.01 2.77
C THR A 74 11.11 3.69 2.34
N LEU A 75 11.57 3.19 1.20
CA LEU A 75 11.27 1.82 0.78
C LEU A 75 12.42 0.94 1.25
N ARG A 76 12.08 -0.06 2.05
CA ARG A 76 12.99 -1.15 2.38
C ARG A 76 12.64 -2.31 1.46
N ILE A 77 13.57 -2.72 0.63
CA ILE A 77 13.35 -3.82 -0.32
C ILE A 77 14.63 -4.67 -0.46
N ALA A 78 14.47 -5.98 -0.26
CA ALA A 78 15.58 -6.91 -0.18
C ALA A 78 16.61 -6.40 0.83
N GLU A 79 17.84 -6.16 0.44
CA GLU A 79 18.89 -5.67 1.34
C GLU A 79 19.13 -4.16 1.20
N ARG A 80 18.21 -3.45 0.55
CA ARG A 80 18.37 -2.03 0.23
C ARG A 80 17.36 -1.17 0.95
N THR A 81 17.74 0.06 1.21
CA THR A 81 16.83 1.11 1.66
C THR A 81 16.95 2.26 0.66
N ILE A 82 15.80 2.74 0.18
CA ILE A 82 15.74 3.73 -0.88
C ILE A 82 14.76 4.83 -0.46
N ALA A 83 15.19 6.08 -0.56
CA ALA A 83 14.31 7.21 -0.33
C ALA A 83 13.27 7.29 -1.44
N ILE A 84 12.02 7.51 -1.06
CA ILE A 84 10.91 7.65 -1.99
C ILE A 84 10.14 8.93 -1.69
N GLU A 85 9.49 9.48 -2.72
CA GLU A 85 8.78 10.75 -2.59
C GLU A 85 7.53 10.77 -3.45
N GLU A 86 6.75 11.82 -3.28
CA GLU A 86 5.54 12.05 -4.06
C GLU A 86 5.81 11.91 -5.55
N GLY A 87 4.95 11.17 -6.23
CA GLY A 87 5.06 10.89 -7.66
C GLY A 87 5.80 9.60 -8.01
N ASP A 88 6.51 9.01 -7.04
CA ASP A 88 7.20 7.75 -7.31
C ASP A 88 6.22 6.62 -7.54
N VAL A 89 6.52 5.80 -8.53
CA VAL A 89 5.79 4.58 -8.83
C VAL A 89 6.75 3.42 -8.67
N ILE A 90 6.40 2.50 -7.80
CA ILE A 90 7.26 1.37 -7.44
C ILE A 90 6.56 0.10 -7.87
N THR A 91 7.19 -0.70 -8.71
CA THR A 91 6.67 -2.01 -9.11
C THR A 91 7.54 -3.09 -8.49
N ILE A 92 6.90 -4.04 -7.85
CA ILE A 92 7.59 -5.10 -7.12
C ILE A 92 7.21 -6.45 -7.72
N PRO A 93 8.17 -7.20 -8.26
CA PRO A 93 7.91 -8.53 -8.78
C PRO A 93 7.54 -9.51 -7.67
N PRO A 94 6.86 -10.60 -7.98
CA PRO A 94 6.64 -11.65 -7.00
C PRO A 94 7.94 -12.39 -6.70
N GLY A 95 7.96 -13.10 -5.59
CA GLY A 95 9.04 -14.00 -5.25
C GLY A 95 9.80 -13.62 -4.00
N LYS A 96 10.45 -14.61 -3.44
CA LYS A 96 11.16 -14.50 -2.16
C LYS A 96 12.39 -13.60 -2.19
N SER A 97 12.83 -13.18 -3.38
CA SER A 97 13.95 -12.27 -3.51
C SER A 97 13.57 -10.81 -3.25
N TRP A 98 12.27 -10.50 -3.11
CA TRP A 98 11.77 -9.14 -3.05
C TRP A 98 10.91 -8.84 -1.82
N PRO A 99 11.39 -9.19 -0.59
CA PRO A 99 10.67 -8.75 0.59
C PRO A 99 10.77 -7.24 0.72
N HIS A 100 9.69 -6.62 1.20
CA HIS A 100 9.59 -5.16 1.22
C HIS A 100 8.68 -4.64 2.31
N GLN A 101 8.85 -3.36 2.64
CA GLN A 101 7.94 -2.58 3.47
C GLN A 101 8.20 -1.09 3.21
N ILE A 102 7.21 -0.26 3.51
CA ILE A 102 7.33 1.18 3.41
C ILE A 102 7.35 1.76 4.82
N ILE A 103 8.25 2.70 5.04
CA ILE A 103 8.47 3.35 6.32
C ILE A 103 8.29 4.86 6.13
N ASN A 104 7.51 5.46 7.01
CA ASN A 104 7.38 6.92 7.01
C ASN A 104 8.42 7.57 7.89
#